data_1e7ce6e95ddbdef6bdc570a0bb8ba90a
#
_entry.id   1e7ce6e95ddbdef6bdc570a0bb8ba90a
#
_cell.length_a   1.000
_cell.length_b   1.000
_cell.length_c   1.000
_cell.angle_alpha   90.00
_cell.angle_beta   90.00
_cell.angle_gamma   90.00
#
_symmetry.space_group_name_H-M   'P 1'
#
loop_
_entity.id
_entity.type
_entity.pdbx_description
1 polymer ?
#
loop_
_entity_poly.entity_id
_entity_poly.type
_entity_poly.pdbx_seq_one_letter_code
_entity_poly.pdbx_strand_id
1 'polypeptide(L)'
;MTNLKGRIDFTLFFTVDYANPNGDPLNGNRPRTTMDGYGEITDVCIKRKIRNRWMEMGEKVFVQPESEAIDGCKNLHDRFDSCKKLKAEIDKKKKADV
;
A
#
# COMPACT_ATOMS: atom_id res chain seq x y z
N MET A 1 -10.80 -15.73 8.11
CA MET A 1 -11.13 -14.57 7.27
C MET A 1 -11.68 -15.03 5.92
N THR A 2 -12.82 -14.52 5.53
CA THR A 2 -13.43 -14.89 4.25
C THR A 2 -12.71 -14.13 3.12
N ASN A 3 -12.25 -14.86 2.11
CA ASN A 3 -11.64 -14.22 0.95
C ASN A 3 -12.68 -13.45 0.13
N LEU A 4 -12.25 -12.34 -0.45
CA LEU A 4 -13.08 -11.56 -1.35
C LEU A 4 -13.38 -12.39 -2.60
N LYS A 5 -14.66 -12.53 -2.93
CA LYS A 5 -15.10 -13.36 -4.07
C LYS A 5 -15.42 -12.55 -5.33
N GLY A 6 -15.34 -11.23 -5.27
CA GLY A 6 -15.68 -10.39 -6.40
C GLY A 6 -15.05 -9.01 -6.29
N ARG A 7 -15.28 -8.22 -7.33
CA ARG A 7 -14.81 -6.83 -7.38
C ARG A 7 -15.65 -5.96 -6.43
N ILE A 8 -14.97 -5.06 -5.73
CA ILE A 8 -15.61 -4.03 -4.91
C ILE A 8 -15.20 -2.67 -5.46
N ASP A 9 -16.19 -1.84 -5.76
CA ASP A 9 -16.00 -0.42 -6.05
C ASP A 9 -16.63 0.38 -4.91
N PHE A 10 -15.92 1.38 -4.42
CA PHE A 10 -16.44 2.20 -3.32
C PHE A 10 -16.10 3.67 -3.53
N THR A 11 -16.88 4.54 -2.90
CA THR A 11 -16.63 5.98 -2.86
C THR A 11 -16.47 6.41 -1.41
N LEU A 12 -15.44 7.19 -1.14
CA LEU A 12 -15.13 7.70 0.20
C LEU A 12 -15.32 9.21 0.20
N PHE A 13 -16.20 9.71 1.09
CA PHE A 13 -16.36 11.14 1.34
C PHE A 13 -15.80 11.48 2.71
N PHE A 14 -14.99 12.53 2.76
CA PHE A 14 -14.44 13.00 4.04
C PHE A 14 -14.17 14.49 3.98
N THR A 15 -14.08 15.11 5.14
CA THR A 15 -13.71 16.52 5.28
C THR A 15 -12.31 16.61 5.87
N VAL A 16 -11.59 17.69 5.51
CA VAL A 16 -10.28 17.99 6.05
C VAL A 16 -10.34 19.34 6.74
N ASP A 17 -9.99 19.37 8.03
CA ASP A 17 -9.98 20.57 8.82
C ASP A 17 -8.73 20.59 9.70
N TYR A 18 -7.94 21.63 9.59
CA TYR A 18 -6.66 21.79 10.32
C TYR A 18 -5.74 20.57 10.22
N ALA A 19 -5.68 19.92 9.05
CA ALA A 19 -4.88 18.71 8.83
C ALA A 19 -4.22 18.72 7.46
N ASN A 20 -3.14 17.96 7.33
CA ASN A 20 -2.41 17.77 6.08
C ASN A 20 -2.48 16.29 5.67
N PRO A 21 -3.51 15.88 4.91
CA PRO A 21 -3.67 14.48 4.53
C PRO A 21 -2.65 13.98 3.51
N ASN A 22 -2.07 14.89 2.71
CA ASN A 22 -1.07 14.53 1.72
C ASN A 22 -0.08 15.69 1.53
N GLY A 23 1.08 15.59 2.17
CA GLY A 23 2.14 16.59 2.00
C GLY A 23 2.79 16.50 0.62
N ASP A 24 3.19 17.65 0.08
CA ASP A 24 3.91 17.74 -1.17
C ASP A 24 5.40 18.00 -0.89
N PRO A 25 6.28 17.00 -1.03
CA PRO A 25 7.70 17.16 -0.72
C PRO A 25 8.42 18.17 -1.62
N LEU A 26 7.88 18.43 -2.81
CA LEU A 26 8.42 19.41 -3.74
C LEU A 26 8.02 20.85 -3.38
N ASN A 27 7.13 21.02 -2.43
CA ASN A 27 6.59 22.32 -2.02
C ASN A 27 6.62 22.50 -0.50
N GLY A 28 7.76 22.19 0.14
CA GLY A 28 7.95 22.35 1.57
C GLY A 28 7.01 21.50 2.43
N ASN A 29 6.56 20.37 1.91
CA ASN A 29 5.62 19.46 2.56
C ASN A 29 4.27 20.12 2.91
N ARG A 30 3.89 21.15 2.19
CA ARG A 30 2.56 21.76 2.30
C ARG A 30 1.49 20.81 1.77
N PRO A 31 0.22 21.01 2.17
CA PRO A 31 -0.87 20.23 1.60
C PRO A 31 -0.88 20.29 0.08
N ARG A 32 -0.99 19.13 -0.54
CA ARG A 32 -0.97 19.02 -1.99
C ARG A 32 -2.22 19.65 -2.60
N THR A 33 -2.03 20.44 -3.64
CA THR A 33 -3.12 21.11 -4.35
C THR A 33 -3.02 20.87 -5.85
N THR A 34 -4.18 20.92 -6.52
CA THR A 34 -4.24 20.94 -7.99
C THR A 34 -3.85 22.32 -8.50
N MET A 35 -3.63 22.46 -9.82
CA MET A 35 -3.34 23.73 -10.45
C MET A 35 -4.47 24.74 -10.27
N ASP A 36 -5.71 24.26 -10.11
CA ASP A 36 -6.89 25.09 -9.87
C ASP A 36 -7.06 25.50 -8.39
N GLY A 37 -6.15 25.07 -7.51
CA GLY A 37 -6.17 25.44 -6.10
C GLY A 37 -7.01 24.51 -5.20
N TYR A 38 -7.54 23.42 -5.73
CA TYR A 38 -8.25 22.44 -4.92
C TYR A 38 -7.30 21.55 -4.17
N GLY A 39 -7.67 21.14 -2.96
CA GLY A 39 -6.93 20.12 -2.21
C GLY A 39 -6.90 18.81 -2.97
N GLU A 40 -5.78 18.12 -2.92
CA GLU A 40 -5.58 16.87 -3.65
C GLU A 40 -4.99 15.81 -2.73
N ILE A 41 -5.52 14.60 -2.80
CA ILE A 41 -4.94 13.42 -2.19
C ILE A 41 -4.73 12.40 -3.31
N THR A 42 -3.48 11.97 -3.48
CA THR A 42 -3.14 11.00 -4.54
C THR A 42 -3.67 9.61 -4.19
N ASP A 43 -3.90 8.80 -5.21
CA ASP A 43 -4.32 7.41 -5.04
C ASP A 43 -3.26 6.59 -4.28
N VAL A 44 -1.98 6.82 -4.54
CA VAL A 44 -0.89 6.15 -3.81
C VAL A 44 -0.89 6.51 -2.33
N CYS A 45 -1.22 7.75 -1.98
CA CYS A 45 -1.35 8.19 -0.60
C CYS A 45 -2.49 7.44 0.12
N ILE A 46 -3.64 7.35 -0.51
CA ILE A 46 -4.81 6.63 0.02
C ILE A 46 -4.49 5.14 0.18
N LYS A 47 -3.90 4.52 -0.83
CA LYS A 47 -3.53 3.11 -0.81
C LYS A 47 -2.52 2.81 0.30
N ARG A 48 -1.55 3.70 0.53
CA ARG A 48 -0.59 3.57 1.64
C ARG A 48 -1.30 3.60 2.99
N LYS A 49 -2.25 4.51 3.19
CA LYS A 49 -3.02 4.61 4.42
C LYS A 49 -3.82 3.34 4.69
N ILE A 50 -4.43 2.76 3.66
CA ILE A 50 -5.16 1.50 3.76
C ILE A 50 -4.21 0.37 4.16
N ARG A 51 -3.06 0.24 3.49
CA ARG A 51 -2.06 -0.79 3.82
C ARG A 51 -1.53 -0.64 5.24
N ASN A 52 -1.23 0.57 5.67
CA ASN A 52 -0.77 0.82 7.03
C ASN A 52 -1.81 0.40 8.07
N ARG A 53 -3.09 0.68 7.81
CA ARG A 53 -4.17 0.26 8.69
C ARG A 53 -4.30 -1.25 8.76
N TRP A 54 -4.18 -1.94 7.63
CA TRP A 54 -4.18 -3.40 7.59
C TRP A 54 -3.02 -3.99 8.40
N MET A 55 -1.83 -3.40 8.31
CA MET A 55 -0.67 -3.82 9.12
C MET A 55 -0.95 -3.65 10.61
N GLU A 56 -1.55 -2.54 11.03
CA GLU A 56 -1.96 -2.31 12.41
C GLU A 56 -2.97 -3.35 12.90
N MET A 57 -3.82 -3.84 12.01
CA MET A 57 -4.79 -4.91 12.29
C MET A 57 -4.17 -6.32 12.29
N GLY A 58 -2.88 -6.44 12.00
CA GLY A 58 -2.18 -7.70 11.94
C GLY A 58 -2.21 -8.41 10.60
N GLU A 59 -2.72 -7.77 9.55
CA GLU A 59 -2.74 -8.35 8.21
C GLU A 59 -1.36 -8.26 7.55
N LYS A 60 -1.08 -9.22 6.68
CA LYS A 60 0.18 -9.27 5.93
C LYS A 60 0.09 -8.39 4.69
N VAL A 61 1.01 -7.44 4.57
CA VAL A 61 1.09 -6.53 3.44
C VAL A 61 2.46 -6.68 2.78
N PHE A 62 2.49 -6.82 1.46
CA PHE A 62 3.74 -7.03 0.71
C PHE A 62 4.61 -5.77 0.69
N VAL A 63 4.03 -4.61 0.36
CA VAL A 63 4.75 -3.34 0.29
C VAL A 63 4.64 -2.62 1.63
N GLN A 64 5.72 -2.59 2.39
CA GLN A 64 5.80 -1.97 3.72
C GLN A 64 6.98 -0.99 3.79
N PRO A 65 6.88 0.10 4.58
CA PRO A 65 8.05 0.92 4.88
C PRO A 65 9.07 0.10 5.66
N GLU A 66 10.35 0.27 5.37
CA GLU A 66 11.43 -0.44 6.08
C GLU A 66 11.39 -0.17 7.58
N SER A 67 11.15 1.09 7.96
CA SER A 67 11.09 1.51 9.35
C SER A 67 9.91 0.94 10.14
N GLU A 68 8.87 0.52 9.44
CA GLU A 68 7.64 0.00 10.05
C GLU A 68 7.40 -1.47 9.70
N ALA A 69 8.36 -2.12 9.06
CA ALA A 69 8.24 -3.52 8.67
C ALA A 69 8.12 -4.44 9.88
N ILE A 70 7.03 -5.17 9.96
CA ILE A 70 6.71 -6.06 11.09
C ILE A 70 7.22 -7.48 10.87
N ASP A 71 7.65 -7.82 9.66
CA ASP A 71 8.12 -9.16 9.28
C ASP A 71 9.66 -9.30 9.27
N GLY A 72 10.38 -8.23 9.61
CA GLY A 72 11.84 -8.21 9.63
C GLY A 72 12.52 -8.18 8.26
N CYS A 73 11.75 -8.12 7.17
CA CYS A 73 12.29 -8.04 5.82
C CYS A 73 12.77 -6.63 5.49
N LYS A 74 13.96 -6.51 4.93
CA LYS A 74 14.59 -5.21 4.65
C LYS A 74 14.15 -4.59 3.32
N ASN A 75 13.71 -5.41 2.38
CA ASN A 75 13.31 -4.95 1.04
C ASN A 75 12.27 -5.91 0.45
N LEU A 76 11.75 -5.56 -0.73
CA LEU A 76 10.73 -6.37 -1.41
C LEU A 76 11.26 -7.74 -1.85
N HIS A 77 12.54 -7.83 -2.21
CA HIS A 77 13.16 -9.09 -2.61
C HIS A 77 13.23 -10.07 -1.43
N ASP A 78 13.63 -9.61 -0.24
CA ASP A 78 13.65 -10.42 0.97
C ASP A 78 12.25 -10.93 1.31
N ARG A 79 11.24 -10.07 1.18
CA ARG A 79 9.85 -10.43 1.46
C ARG A 79 9.32 -11.43 0.44
N PHE A 80 9.68 -11.28 -0.82
CA PHE A 80 9.37 -12.24 -1.87
C PHE A 80 9.97 -13.61 -1.54
N ASP A 81 11.25 -13.65 -1.17
CA ASP A 81 11.93 -14.90 -0.81
C ASP A 81 11.34 -15.56 0.42
N SER A 82 10.81 -14.78 1.38
CA SER A 82 10.16 -15.29 2.57
C SER A 82 8.76 -15.83 2.30
N CYS A 83 8.15 -15.48 1.17
CA CYS A 83 6.81 -15.94 0.80
C CYS A 83 6.87 -17.29 0.10
N LYS A 84 6.79 -18.37 0.87
CA LYS A 84 6.91 -19.76 0.37
C LYS A 84 5.86 -20.12 -0.67
N LYS A 85 4.63 -19.66 -0.52
CA LYS A 85 3.53 -19.93 -1.48
C LYS A 85 3.79 -19.33 -2.84
N LEU A 86 4.20 -18.07 -2.88
CA LEU A 86 4.49 -17.35 -4.12
C LEU A 86 5.67 -17.98 -4.85
N LYS A 87 6.74 -18.30 -4.12
CA LYS A 87 7.93 -18.94 -4.67
C LYS A 87 7.61 -20.33 -5.24
N ALA A 88 6.80 -21.11 -4.55
CA ALA A 88 6.37 -22.42 -5.03
C ALA A 88 5.55 -22.34 -6.32
N GLU A 89 4.65 -21.35 -6.44
CA GLU A 89 3.84 -21.12 -7.64
C GLU A 89 4.72 -20.72 -8.84
N ILE A 90 5.69 -19.87 -8.64
CA ILE A 90 6.63 -19.45 -9.69
C ILE A 90 7.48 -20.63 -10.15
N ASP A 91 7.99 -21.45 -9.25
CA ASP A 91 8.79 -22.63 -9.56
C ASP A 91 7.96 -23.65 -10.35
N LYS A 92 6.68 -23.87 -10.00
CA LYS A 92 5.76 -24.71 -10.78
C LYS A 92 5.58 -24.18 -12.19
N LYS A 93 5.41 -22.89 -12.36
CA LYS A 93 5.23 -22.24 -13.66
C LYS A 93 6.47 -22.37 -14.52
N LYS A 94 7.66 -22.17 -13.95
CA LYS A 94 8.93 -22.38 -14.63
C LYS A 94 9.10 -23.83 -15.10
N LYS A 95 8.72 -24.81 -14.31
CA LYS A 95 8.75 -26.23 -14.68
C LYS A 95 7.77 -26.57 -15.81
N ALA A 96 6.61 -25.92 -15.83
CA ALA A 96 5.61 -26.13 -16.88
C ALA A 96 6.02 -25.51 -18.23
N ASP A 97 6.85 -24.48 -18.21
CA ASP A 97 7.32 -23.77 -19.40
C ASP A 97 8.56 -24.41 -20.06
N VAL A 98 9.07 -25.50 -19.51
CA VAL A 98 10.25 -26.23 -20.03
C VAL A 98 9.83 -27.33 -21.02
#